data_7b3e004a3a23c32f54ed7d7fdf4e9634
#
_entry.id   7b3e004a3a23c32f54ed7d7fdf4e9634
#
_cell.length_a   1.000
_cell.length_b   1.000
_cell.length_c   1.000
_cell.angle_alpha   90.00
_cell.angle_beta   90.00
_cell.angle_gamma   90.00
#
_symmetry.space_group_name_H-M   'P 1'
#
loop_
_entity.id
_entity.type
_entity.pdbx_description
1 polymer ?
#
loop_
_entity_poly.entity_id
_entity_poly.type
_entity_poly.pdbx_seq_one_letter_code
_entity_poly.pdbx_strand_id
1 'polypeptide(L)'
;YENSIEKAPEAWKKFQKNGRNGIDALKAPKIFKIPSRYEQLQCDEEGKLCIEKILKHYNDRPTEFELCATHIVSMMDRNFESFSLTRPWRDGGRDAIGYYSISTGNKANFPLKIDCALEAKCYSLNHGVGVKNMSRLISRIRYRQFGILITTSYVDSQAYKEVVEDGHPILIITASDIAYILRRNSITSDNIDGWLNSIDNSTQRNYQL
;
A
#
# COMPACT_ATOMS: atom_id res chain seq x y z
N TYR A 1 10.28 29.10 -9.27
CA TYR A 1 10.38 30.11 -8.19
C TYR A 1 9.94 31.49 -8.69
N GLU A 2 10.33 31.92 -9.89
CA GLU A 2 9.97 33.24 -10.44
C GLU A 2 8.47 33.38 -10.70
N ASN A 3 7.79 32.37 -11.24
CA ASN A 3 6.32 32.38 -11.48
C ASN A 3 5.46 32.44 -10.20
N SER A 4 6.01 32.15 -9.04
CA SER A 4 5.30 32.23 -7.76
C SER A 4 5.33 33.67 -7.19
N ILE A 5 6.33 34.46 -7.53
CA ILE A 5 6.50 35.82 -7.02
C ILE A 5 5.62 36.81 -7.78
N GLU A 6 5.39 36.63 -9.08
CA GLU A 6 4.49 37.49 -9.87
C GLU A 6 3.02 37.40 -9.45
N LYS A 7 2.56 36.24 -8.97
CA LYS A 7 1.17 36.04 -8.48
C LYS A 7 0.98 36.39 -7.01
N ALA A 8 2.05 36.52 -6.24
CA ALA A 8 1.99 36.86 -4.82
C ALA A 8 1.33 38.21 -4.53
N PRO A 9 1.55 39.29 -5.30
CA PRO A 9 0.89 40.58 -5.06
C PRO A 9 -0.63 40.55 -5.21
N GLU A 10 -1.16 39.80 -6.18
CA GLU A 10 -2.61 39.66 -6.37
C GLU A 10 -3.26 38.81 -5.27
N ALA A 11 -2.60 37.71 -4.88
CA ALA A 11 -3.04 36.87 -3.79
C ALA A 11 -3.04 37.64 -2.46
N TRP A 12 -2.02 38.49 -2.24
CA TRP A 12 -1.93 39.37 -1.06
C TRP A 12 -3.01 40.45 -1.04
N LYS A 13 -3.30 41.08 -2.15
CA LYS A 13 -4.41 42.05 -2.28
C LYS A 13 -5.76 41.37 -2.02
N LYS A 14 -5.95 40.16 -2.48
CA LYS A 14 -7.15 39.36 -2.24
C LYS A 14 -7.29 38.94 -0.79
N PHE A 15 -6.17 38.63 -0.12
CA PHE A 15 -6.11 38.35 1.32
C PHE A 15 -6.49 39.57 2.15
N GLN A 16 -5.93 40.73 1.83
CA GLN A 16 -6.26 42.01 2.52
C GLN A 16 -7.74 42.37 2.36
N LYS A 17 -8.34 42.08 1.21
CA LYS A 17 -9.74 42.41 0.92
C LYS A 17 -10.72 41.42 1.55
N ASN A 18 -10.41 40.15 1.58
CA ASN A 18 -11.32 39.06 1.92
C ASN A 18 -10.93 38.26 3.18
N GLY A 19 -9.91 38.69 3.91
CA GLY A 19 -9.45 38.02 5.15
C GLY A 19 -9.07 36.55 4.93
N ARG A 20 -9.63 35.65 5.74
CA ARG A 20 -9.29 34.20 5.70
C ARG A 20 -9.51 33.55 4.32
N ASN A 21 -10.41 34.05 3.50
CA ASN A 21 -10.63 33.52 2.15
C ASN A 21 -9.42 33.75 1.22
N GLY A 22 -8.52 34.69 1.56
CA GLY A 22 -7.27 34.89 0.84
C GLY A 22 -6.23 33.80 1.07
N ILE A 23 -6.26 33.12 2.22
CA ILE A 23 -5.31 32.04 2.54
C ILE A 23 -5.52 30.81 1.65
N ASP A 24 -6.77 30.53 1.29
CA ASP A 24 -7.08 29.39 0.40
C ASP A 24 -6.54 29.60 -1.02
N ALA A 25 -6.38 30.86 -1.45
CA ALA A 25 -5.75 31.17 -2.73
C ALA A 25 -4.23 30.95 -2.74
N LEU A 26 -3.60 30.85 -1.57
CA LEU A 26 -2.16 30.56 -1.41
C LEU A 26 -1.87 29.08 -1.23
N LYS A 27 -2.88 28.24 -1.03
CA LYS A 27 -2.69 26.79 -1.01
C LYS A 27 -2.27 26.36 -2.41
N ALA A 28 -1.03 25.84 -2.50
CA ALA A 28 -0.62 25.20 -3.74
C ALA A 28 -1.65 24.11 -4.10
N PRO A 29 -2.12 24.04 -5.35
CA PRO A 29 -3.01 22.96 -5.75
C PRO A 29 -2.29 21.65 -5.46
N LYS A 30 -2.95 20.74 -4.75
CA LYS A 30 -2.43 19.37 -4.59
C LYS A 30 -2.49 18.72 -5.97
N ILE A 31 -1.36 18.69 -6.65
CA ILE A 31 -1.26 17.98 -7.92
C ILE A 31 -1.03 16.51 -7.55
N PHE A 32 -2.08 15.71 -7.62
CA PHE A 32 -1.97 14.28 -7.47
C PHE A 32 -1.84 13.66 -8.86
N LYS A 33 -0.72 13.00 -9.12
CA LYS A 33 -0.57 12.16 -10.29
C LYS A 33 -1.12 10.77 -9.96
N ILE A 34 -2.23 10.41 -10.56
CA ILE A 34 -2.75 9.04 -10.50
C ILE A 34 -1.94 8.21 -11.50
N PRO A 35 -1.24 7.15 -11.04
CA PRO A 35 -0.47 6.32 -11.95
C PRO A 35 -1.39 5.57 -12.92
N SER A 36 -1.02 5.54 -14.19
CA SER A 36 -1.71 4.76 -15.20
C SER A 36 -1.60 3.26 -14.92
N ARG A 37 -2.50 2.45 -15.50
CA ARG A 37 -2.39 0.99 -15.46
C ARG A 37 -1.00 0.52 -15.91
N TYR A 38 -0.44 1.13 -16.95
CA TYR A 38 0.87 0.79 -17.46
C TYR A 38 1.96 1.02 -16.41
N GLU A 39 1.99 2.17 -15.75
CA GLU A 39 2.97 2.49 -14.71
C GLU A 39 2.87 1.54 -13.51
N GLN A 40 1.66 1.12 -13.15
CA GLN A 40 1.42 0.19 -12.04
C GLN A 40 1.83 -1.26 -12.35
N LEU A 41 1.89 -1.63 -13.63
CA LEU A 41 2.29 -2.96 -14.11
C LEU A 41 3.71 -3.00 -14.67
N GLN A 42 4.35 -1.82 -14.83
CA GLN A 42 5.66 -1.73 -15.45
C GLN A 42 6.75 -2.31 -14.55
N CYS A 43 7.24 -3.48 -14.94
CA CYS A 43 8.40 -4.14 -14.35
C CYS A 43 9.39 -4.47 -15.47
N ASP A 44 10.65 -4.70 -15.11
CA ASP A 44 11.59 -5.37 -16.01
C ASP A 44 11.22 -6.86 -16.17
N GLU A 45 11.90 -7.55 -17.05
CA GLU A 45 11.63 -8.97 -17.34
C GLU A 45 11.74 -9.84 -16.07
N GLU A 46 12.71 -9.56 -15.22
CA GLU A 46 12.90 -10.26 -13.96
C GLU A 46 11.71 -10.05 -13.01
N GLY A 47 11.25 -8.81 -12.87
CA GLY A 47 10.08 -8.49 -12.07
C GLY A 47 8.80 -9.15 -12.59
N LYS A 48 8.62 -9.18 -13.92
CA LYS A 48 7.48 -9.89 -14.55
C LYS A 48 7.49 -11.37 -14.21
N LEU A 49 8.64 -12.04 -14.36
CA LEU A 49 8.80 -13.44 -14.02
C LEU A 49 8.46 -13.70 -12.53
N CYS A 50 8.91 -12.82 -11.64
CA CYS A 50 8.57 -12.92 -10.22
C CYS A 50 7.05 -12.80 -9.98
N ILE A 51 6.38 -11.82 -10.58
CA ILE A 51 4.92 -11.67 -10.45
C ILE A 51 4.17 -12.86 -11.03
N GLU A 52 4.58 -13.38 -12.19
CA GLU A 52 3.98 -14.57 -12.79
C GLU A 52 4.13 -15.81 -11.91
N LYS A 53 5.28 -15.98 -11.26
CA LYS A 53 5.50 -17.08 -10.30
C LYS A 53 4.63 -16.95 -9.06
N ILE A 54 4.46 -15.75 -8.51
CA ILE A 54 3.52 -15.49 -7.40
C ILE A 54 2.09 -15.86 -7.84
N LEU A 55 1.65 -15.35 -8.99
CA LEU A 55 0.32 -15.65 -9.54
C LEU A 55 0.09 -17.16 -9.71
N LYS A 56 1.07 -17.85 -10.30
CA LYS A 56 1.01 -19.31 -10.48
C LYS A 56 0.96 -20.06 -9.17
N HIS A 57 1.75 -19.64 -8.17
CA HIS A 57 1.83 -20.27 -6.85
C HIS A 57 0.51 -20.20 -6.08
N TYR A 58 -0.20 -19.06 -6.17
CA TYR A 58 -1.46 -18.82 -5.46
C TYR A 58 -2.72 -18.94 -6.34
N ASN A 59 -2.60 -19.42 -7.59
CA ASN A 59 -3.72 -19.50 -8.55
C ASN A 59 -4.97 -20.18 -7.96
N ASP A 60 -4.78 -21.32 -7.32
CA ASP A 60 -5.87 -22.12 -6.73
C ASP A 60 -6.12 -21.79 -5.25
N ARG A 61 -5.31 -20.92 -4.66
CA ARG A 61 -5.28 -20.58 -3.23
C ARG A 61 -5.12 -19.07 -2.99
N PRO A 62 -5.94 -18.20 -3.60
CA PRO A 62 -5.71 -16.75 -3.57
C PRO A 62 -5.74 -16.15 -2.15
N THR A 63 -6.43 -16.80 -1.20
CA THR A 63 -6.45 -16.36 0.20
C THR A 63 -5.13 -16.60 0.92
N GLU A 64 -4.32 -17.56 0.49
CA GLU A 64 -3.00 -17.80 1.09
C GLU A 64 -1.97 -16.72 0.69
N PHE A 65 -2.26 -15.94 -0.36
CA PHE A 65 -1.48 -14.75 -0.71
C PHE A 65 -1.49 -13.69 0.40
N GLU A 66 -2.48 -13.69 1.30
CA GLU A 66 -2.55 -12.75 2.43
C GLU A 66 -1.28 -12.80 3.29
N LEU A 67 -0.76 -14.00 3.55
CA LEU A 67 0.49 -14.16 4.30
C LEU A 67 1.70 -13.66 3.50
N CYS A 68 1.79 -14.02 2.22
CA CYS A 68 2.85 -13.53 1.34
C CYS A 68 2.84 -11.99 1.29
N ALA A 69 1.67 -11.38 1.22
CA ALA A 69 1.50 -9.94 1.23
C ALA A 69 2.08 -9.28 2.50
N THR A 70 1.86 -9.87 3.67
CA THR A 70 2.46 -9.36 4.93
C THR A 70 3.99 -9.45 4.92
N HIS A 71 4.56 -10.51 4.35
CA HIS A 71 6.00 -10.63 4.18
C HIS A 71 6.56 -9.58 3.23
N ILE A 72 5.89 -9.31 2.10
CA ILE A 72 6.30 -8.27 1.14
C ILE A 72 6.28 -6.88 1.82
N VAL A 73 5.23 -6.55 2.57
CA VAL A 73 5.15 -5.28 3.30
C VAL A 73 6.24 -5.15 4.36
N SER A 74 6.53 -6.22 5.10
CA SER A 74 7.62 -6.22 6.09
C SER A 74 9.01 -6.06 5.44
N MET A 75 9.20 -6.58 4.22
CA MET A 75 10.43 -6.38 3.45
C MET A 75 10.55 -4.96 2.87
N MET A 76 9.44 -4.28 2.63
CA MET A 76 9.42 -2.91 2.12
C MET A 76 10.05 -1.95 3.13
N ASP A 77 9.67 -2.05 4.40
CA ASP A 77 10.22 -1.25 5.50
C ASP A 77 10.19 -2.08 6.80
N ARG A 78 11.36 -2.15 7.47
CA ARG A 78 11.55 -2.90 8.72
C ARG A 78 10.74 -2.37 9.91
N ASN A 79 10.18 -1.17 9.79
CA ASN A 79 9.30 -0.59 10.79
C ASN A 79 7.87 -1.17 10.75
N PHE A 80 7.53 -1.92 9.71
CA PHE A 80 6.33 -2.74 9.72
C PHE A 80 6.55 -3.99 10.57
N GLU A 81 5.78 -4.11 11.63
CA GLU A 81 5.96 -5.16 12.64
C GLU A 81 4.66 -5.92 12.90
N SER A 82 4.83 -7.17 13.32
CA SER A 82 3.78 -7.98 13.97
C SER A 82 2.47 -8.09 13.21
N PHE A 83 2.53 -8.39 11.92
CA PHE A 83 1.33 -8.73 11.19
C PHE A 83 0.68 -10.01 11.74
N SER A 84 -0.61 -9.93 12.00
CA SER A 84 -1.45 -11.06 12.37
C SER A 84 -2.54 -11.23 11.32
N LEU A 85 -2.63 -12.40 10.69
CA LEU A 85 -3.73 -12.72 9.79
C LEU A 85 -5.04 -12.75 10.56
N THR A 86 -6.08 -12.21 9.99
CA THR A 86 -7.40 -12.21 10.60
C THR A 86 -8.20 -13.45 10.17
N ARG A 87 -9.09 -13.94 11.06
CA ARG A 87 -9.92 -15.10 10.72
C ARG A 87 -11.04 -14.68 9.76
N PRO A 88 -11.32 -15.44 8.68
CA PRO A 88 -12.29 -15.06 7.64
C PRO A 88 -13.71 -14.77 8.16
N TRP A 89 -14.07 -15.31 9.33
CA TRP A 89 -15.44 -15.35 9.85
C TRP A 89 -15.78 -14.32 10.94
N ARG A 90 -14.79 -13.64 11.56
CA ARG A 90 -15.06 -12.79 12.75
C ARG A 90 -14.59 -11.35 12.65
N ASP A 91 -13.69 -10.99 11.76
CA ASP A 91 -12.94 -9.73 11.88
C ASP A 91 -13.27 -8.66 10.84
N GLY A 92 -14.50 -8.67 10.32
CA GLY A 92 -14.98 -7.63 9.42
C GLY A 92 -14.25 -7.61 8.06
N GLY A 93 -13.51 -8.71 7.70
CA GLY A 93 -12.90 -8.99 6.40
C GLY A 93 -11.69 -8.11 6.07
N ARG A 94 -10.86 -7.77 7.04
CA ARG A 94 -9.47 -7.40 6.85
C ARG A 94 -8.67 -8.68 6.68
N ASP A 95 -7.64 -8.66 5.85
CA ASP A 95 -6.84 -9.85 5.61
C ASP A 95 -5.74 -9.97 6.67
N ALA A 96 -5.14 -8.84 7.09
CA ALA A 96 -4.22 -8.78 8.22
C ALA A 96 -4.30 -7.45 8.98
N ILE A 97 -3.81 -7.48 10.21
CA ILE A 97 -3.59 -6.30 11.06
C ILE A 97 -2.14 -6.30 11.51
N GLY A 98 -1.51 -5.14 11.47
CA GLY A 98 -0.15 -4.94 11.96
C GLY A 98 0.01 -3.52 12.49
N TYR A 99 1.23 -3.11 12.72
CA TYR A 99 1.54 -1.73 13.05
C TYR A 99 2.87 -1.27 12.45
N TYR A 100 2.95 0.04 12.25
CA TYR A 100 4.17 0.73 11.86
C TYR A 100 4.78 1.39 13.09
N SER A 101 6.06 1.10 13.36
CA SER A 101 6.78 1.54 14.55
C SER A 101 7.66 2.74 14.22
N ILE A 102 7.45 3.86 14.91
CA ILE A 102 8.29 5.04 14.80
C ILE A 102 9.10 5.19 16.09
N SER A 103 10.43 5.16 15.97
CA SER A 103 11.32 5.37 17.12
C SER A 103 12.36 6.44 16.83
N THR A 104 12.88 7.05 17.90
CA THR A 104 13.96 8.06 17.82
C THR A 104 15.35 7.43 17.63
N GLY A 105 15.43 6.10 17.48
CA GLY A 105 16.69 5.39 17.39
C GLY A 105 17.37 5.09 18.74
N ASN A 106 16.89 5.65 19.84
CA ASN A 106 17.36 5.33 21.18
C ASN A 106 16.55 4.17 21.79
N LYS A 107 17.20 3.08 22.16
CA LYS A 107 16.55 1.89 22.73
C LYS A 107 15.81 2.14 24.05
N ALA A 108 16.08 3.25 24.74
CA ALA A 108 15.40 3.63 25.97
C ALA A 108 13.99 4.22 25.76
N ASN A 109 13.64 4.59 24.54
CA ASN A 109 12.36 5.23 24.26
C ASN A 109 11.33 4.20 23.76
N PHE A 110 10.09 4.34 24.25
CA PHE A 110 8.96 3.58 23.72
C PHE A 110 8.67 4.04 22.28
N PRO A 111 8.63 3.13 21.30
CA PRO A 111 8.24 3.49 19.95
C PRO A 111 6.77 3.90 19.90
N LEU A 112 6.45 4.90 19.07
CA LEU A 112 5.08 5.17 18.68
C LEU A 112 4.63 4.10 17.70
N LYS A 113 3.56 3.37 18.01
CA LYS A 113 2.97 2.35 17.13
C LYS A 113 1.71 2.91 16.49
N ILE A 114 1.63 2.83 15.18
CA ILE A 114 0.46 3.21 14.39
C ILE A 114 -0.13 1.95 13.79
N ASP A 115 -1.35 1.61 14.17
CA ASP A 115 -2.03 0.42 13.67
C ASP A 115 -2.31 0.53 12.17
N CYS A 116 -2.18 -0.59 11.45
CA CYS A 116 -2.55 -0.68 10.05
C CYS A 116 -3.42 -1.90 9.76
N ALA A 117 -4.33 -1.73 8.79
CA ALA A 117 -5.14 -2.79 8.24
C ALA A 117 -4.65 -3.12 6.82
N LEU A 118 -4.43 -4.40 6.52
CA LEU A 118 -3.99 -4.86 5.22
C LEU A 118 -5.12 -5.58 4.49
N GLU A 119 -5.28 -5.29 3.22
CA GLU A 119 -6.12 -5.99 2.25
C GLU A 119 -5.23 -6.45 1.09
N ALA A 120 -5.20 -7.75 0.82
CA ALA A 120 -4.37 -8.36 -0.21
C ALA A 120 -5.24 -8.90 -1.37
N LYS A 121 -4.81 -8.70 -2.61
CA LYS A 121 -5.51 -9.18 -3.80
C LYS A 121 -4.54 -9.81 -4.77
N CYS A 122 -4.59 -11.15 -4.85
CA CYS A 122 -3.88 -11.91 -5.87
C CYS A 122 -4.71 -11.94 -7.15
N TYR A 123 -4.57 -10.89 -7.97
CA TYR A 123 -5.31 -10.75 -9.21
C TYR A 123 -4.38 -10.91 -10.42
N SER A 124 -4.91 -11.49 -11.50
CA SER A 124 -4.20 -11.53 -12.78
C SER A 124 -3.95 -10.12 -13.31
N LEU A 125 -2.92 -9.93 -14.13
CA LEU A 125 -2.52 -8.63 -14.68
C LEU A 125 -3.62 -7.92 -15.49
N ASN A 126 -4.68 -8.64 -15.87
CA ASN A 126 -5.82 -8.10 -16.60
C ASN A 126 -7.00 -7.71 -15.70
N HIS A 127 -6.92 -7.99 -14.40
CA HIS A 127 -7.99 -7.73 -13.43
C HIS A 127 -7.52 -6.68 -12.41
N GLY A 128 -8.10 -5.48 -12.45
CA GLY A 128 -7.77 -4.38 -11.53
C GLY A 128 -8.55 -4.46 -10.21
N VAL A 129 -8.03 -3.79 -9.20
CA VAL A 129 -8.75 -3.57 -7.94
C VAL A 129 -9.67 -2.37 -8.13
N GLY A 130 -10.98 -2.63 -8.11
CA GLY A 130 -12.00 -1.60 -8.31
C GLY A 130 -12.44 -0.90 -7.03
N VAL A 131 -13.30 0.11 -7.21
CA VAL A 131 -13.89 0.95 -6.14
C VAL A 131 -14.47 0.13 -4.99
N LYS A 132 -15.19 -0.95 -5.27
CA LYS A 132 -15.82 -1.78 -4.23
C LYS A 132 -14.81 -2.33 -3.21
N ASN A 133 -13.66 -2.81 -3.67
CA ASN A 133 -12.61 -3.32 -2.79
C ASN A 133 -11.95 -2.18 -2.00
N MET A 134 -11.74 -1.04 -2.66
CA MET A 134 -11.16 0.14 -2.01
C MET A 134 -12.08 0.70 -0.93
N SER A 135 -13.35 0.92 -1.22
CA SER A 135 -14.35 1.42 -0.26
C SER A 135 -14.50 0.45 0.93
N ARG A 136 -14.35 -0.86 0.69
CA ARG A 136 -14.32 -1.85 1.74
C ARG A 136 -13.13 -1.66 2.68
N LEU A 137 -11.93 -1.42 2.20
CA LEU A 137 -10.76 -1.12 3.02
C LEU A 137 -10.94 0.21 3.76
N ILE A 138 -11.39 1.27 3.07
CA ILE A 138 -11.67 2.59 3.67
C ILE A 138 -12.61 2.45 4.88
N SER A 139 -13.71 1.70 4.74
CA SER A 139 -14.69 1.50 5.82
C SER A 139 -14.14 0.78 7.05
N ARG A 140 -12.99 0.14 6.95
CA ARG A 140 -12.35 -0.66 8.01
C ARG A 140 -11.22 0.04 8.72
N ILE A 141 -10.72 1.14 8.15
CA ILE A 141 -9.72 1.99 8.78
C ILE A 141 -10.43 2.78 9.89
N ARG A 142 -9.96 2.60 11.13
CA ARG A 142 -10.45 3.32 12.28
C ARG A 142 -9.63 4.59 12.51
N TYR A 143 -10.10 5.45 13.40
CA TYR A 143 -9.35 6.61 13.84
C TYR A 143 -7.92 6.22 14.29
N ARG A 144 -6.91 6.94 13.79
CA ARG A 144 -5.47 6.68 14.00
C ARG A 144 -4.93 5.39 13.37
N GLN A 145 -5.60 4.90 12.36
CA GLN A 145 -5.14 3.78 11.57
C GLN A 145 -4.91 4.22 10.13
N PHE A 146 -4.11 3.44 9.42
CA PHE A 146 -4.02 3.54 7.96
C PHE A 146 -4.23 2.19 7.31
N GLY A 147 -4.56 2.20 6.03
CA GLY A 147 -4.76 1.00 5.23
C GLY A 147 -3.55 0.70 4.37
N ILE A 148 -3.37 -0.58 4.06
CA ILE A 148 -2.44 -1.05 3.04
C ILE A 148 -3.23 -1.91 2.08
N LEU A 149 -3.30 -1.49 0.81
CA LEU A 149 -3.78 -2.32 -0.28
C LEU A 149 -2.58 -2.85 -1.05
N ILE A 150 -2.44 -4.16 -1.14
CA ILE A 150 -1.41 -4.81 -1.94
C ILE A 150 -2.04 -5.73 -2.99
N THR A 151 -1.60 -5.60 -4.24
CA THR A 151 -2.11 -6.44 -5.33
C THR A 151 -1.01 -6.84 -6.31
N THR A 152 -1.08 -8.06 -6.80
CA THR A 152 -0.24 -8.55 -7.92
C THR A 152 -0.63 -7.94 -9.26
N SER A 153 -1.57 -7.01 -9.29
CA SER A 153 -2.07 -6.33 -10.47
C SER A 153 -2.01 -4.81 -10.33
N TYR A 154 -3.06 -4.12 -10.66
CA TYR A 154 -3.18 -2.65 -10.62
C TYR A 154 -4.47 -2.25 -9.90
N VAL A 155 -4.57 -0.99 -9.52
CA VAL A 155 -5.78 -0.36 -9.00
C VAL A 155 -6.41 0.47 -10.12
N ASP A 156 -7.71 0.33 -10.32
CA ASP A 156 -8.46 1.10 -11.30
C ASP A 156 -8.36 2.60 -11.00
N SER A 157 -8.30 3.40 -12.06
CA SER A 157 -8.12 4.85 -11.94
C SER A 157 -9.16 5.53 -11.04
N GLN A 158 -10.41 5.07 -11.10
CA GLN A 158 -11.49 5.59 -10.25
C GLN A 158 -11.26 5.26 -8.77
N ALA A 159 -10.87 4.03 -8.46
CA ALA A 159 -10.59 3.62 -7.09
C ALA A 159 -9.35 4.32 -6.52
N TYR A 160 -8.34 4.52 -7.36
CA TYR A 160 -7.13 5.27 -6.98
C TYR A 160 -7.46 6.74 -6.70
N LYS A 161 -8.31 7.34 -7.56
CA LYS A 161 -8.76 8.73 -7.45
C LYS A 161 -9.48 8.99 -6.13
N GLU A 162 -10.40 8.12 -5.71
CA GLU A 162 -11.10 8.24 -4.42
C GLU A 162 -10.12 8.30 -3.24
N VAL A 163 -9.10 7.43 -3.22
CA VAL A 163 -8.10 7.44 -2.15
C VAL A 163 -7.35 8.78 -2.09
N VAL A 164 -6.95 9.29 -3.26
CA VAL A 164 -6.09 10.48 -3.34
C VAL A 164 -6.85 11.77 -3.12
N GLU A 165 -8.02 11.92 -3.77
CA GLU A 165 -8.83 13.15 -3.69
C GLU A 165 -9.46 13.33 -2.32
N ASP A 166 -9.97 12.26 -1.72
CA ASP A 166 -10.58 12.29 -0.39
C ASP A 166 -9.54 12.24 0.74
N GLY A 167 -8.26 12.02 0.39
CA GLY A 167 -7.17 12.01 1.35
C GLY A 167 -7.22 10.84 2.33
N HIS A 168 -7.75 9.69 1.88
CA HIS A 168 -7.75 8.49 2.71
C HIS A 168 -6.33 8.01 2.99
N PRO A 169 -5.99 7.66 4.24
CA PRO A 169 -4.67 7.20 4.63
C PRO A 169 -4.45 5.75 4.17
N ILE A 170 -4.32 5.52 2.87
CA ILE A 170 -4.10 4.20 2.27
C ILE A 170 -2.82 4.19 1.47
N LEU A 171 -1.93 3.27 1.81
CA LEU A 171 -0.76 2.91 1.03
C LEU A 171 -1.18 1.88 -0.03
N ILE A 172 -0.95 2.19 -1.28
CA ILE A 172 -1.25 1.31 -2.42
C ILE A 172 0.07 0.71 -2.92
N ILE A 173 0.12 -0.62 -2.99
CA ILE A 173 1.26 -1.42 -3.46
C ILE A 173 0.77 -2.26 -4.64
N THR A 174 1.30 -2.02 -5.82
CA THR A 174 0.91 -2.67 -7.07
C THR A 174 1.97 -3.66 -7.56
N ALA A 175 1.75 -4.29 -8.70
CA ALA A 175 2.70 -5.26 -9.25
C ALA A 175 4.12 -4.67 -9.43
N SER A 176 4.23 -3.43 -9.92
CA SER A 176 5.54 -2.77 -10.08
C SER A 176 6.25 -2.54 -8.76
N ASP A 177 5.49 -2.19 -7.71
CA ASP A 177 6.04 -1.99 -6.36
C ASP A 177 6.49 -3.32 -5.75
N ILE A 178 5.70 -4.38 -5.92
CA ILE A 178 6.07 -5.74 -5.48
C ILE A 178 7.38 -6.17 -6.14
N ALA A 179 7.49 -6.05 -7.46
CA ALA A 179 8.71 -6.39 -8.19
C ALA A 179 9.93 -5.61 -7.68
N TYR A 180 9.77 -4.32 -7.41
CA TYR A 180 10.82 -3.48 -6.84
C TYR A 180 11.22 -3.93 -5.42
N ILE A 181 10.24 -4.23 -4.54
CA ILE A 181 10.49 -4.71 -3.17
C ILE A 181 11.25 -6.04 -3.19
N LEU A 182 10.82 -7.00 -4.01
CA LEU A 182 11.45 -8.30 -4.15
C LEU A 182 12.92 -8.14 -4.55
N ARG A 183 13.18 -7.33 -5.59
CA ARG A 183 14.54 -7.05 -6.06
C ARG A 183 15.43 -6.45 -4.96
N ARG A 184 14.94 -5.47 -4.23
CA ARG A 184 15.70 -4.86 -3.10
C ARG A 184 16.09 -5.86 -2.04
N ASN A 185 15.33 -6.94 -1.90
CA ASN A 185 15.56 -8.00 -0.94
C ASN A 185 16.23 -9.24 -1.55
N SER A 186 16.83 -9.09 -2.75
CA SER A 186 17.55 -10.15 -3.46
C SER A 186 16.70 -11.38 -3.79
N ILE A 187 15.37 -11.16 -3.94
CA ILE A 187 14.45 -12.20 -4.42
C ILE A 187 14.34 -12.06 -5.93
N THR A 188 14.75 -13.10 -6.62
CA THR A 188 14.83 -13.20 -8.08
C THR A 188 13.96 -14.35 -8.59
N SER A 189 13.78 -14.42 -9.91
CA SER A 189 13.06 -15.54 -10.53
C SER A 189 13.68 -16.91 -10.22
N ASP A 190 14.98 -16.96 -9.92
CA ASP A 190 15.66 -18.21 -9.60
C ASP A 190 15.36 -18.73 -8.19
N ASN A 191 15.14 -17.84 -7.23
CA ASN A 191 15.01 -18.21 -5.81
C ASN A 191 13.60 -17.98 -5.24
N ILE A 192 12.71 -17.30 -5.95
CA ILE A 192 11.36 -16.94 -5.47
C ILE A 192 10.52 -18.17 -5.10
N ASP A 193 10.63 -19.28 -5.84
CA ASP A 193 9.87 -20.50 -5.54
C ASP A 193 10.24 -21.07 -4.16
N GLY A 194 11.55 -21.05 -3.83
CA GLY A 194 12.03 -21.43 -2.51
C GLY A 194 11.53 -20.50 -1.40
N TRP A 195 11.50 -19.20 -1.70
CA TRP A 195 10.98 -18.19 -0.77
C TRP A 195 9.48 -18.35 -0.54
N LEU A 196 8.65 -18.54 -1.58
CA LEU A 196 7.20 -18.79 -1.46
C LEU A 196 6.92 -20.05 -0.63
N ASN A 197 7.61 -21.15 -0.91
CA ASN A 197 7.50 -22.37 -0.14
C ASN A 197 7.88 -22.18 1.35
N SER A 198 8.86 -21.34 1.65
CA SER A 198 9.23 -21.02 3.03
C SER A 198 8.13 -20.28 3.80
N ILE A 199 7.38 -19.41 3.12
CA ILE A 199 6.22 -18.72 3.69
C ILE A 199 5.11 -19.72 4.03
N ASP A 200 4.74 -20.59 3.09
CA ASP A 200 3.70 -21.59 3.29
C ASP A 200 4.01 -22.51 4.46
N ASN A 201 5.27 -22.97 4.58
CA ASN A 201 5.73 -23.82 5.68
C ASN A 201 5.70 -23.12 7.05
N SER A 202 5.83 -21.78 7.09
CA SER A 202 5.73 -21.02 8.34
C SER A 202 4.32 -21.03 8.93
N THR A 203 3.32 -21.11 8.09
CA THR A 203 1.89 -21.17 8.47
C THR A 203 1.56 -22.49 9.14
N GLN A 204 2.06 -23.62 8.63
CA GLN A 204 1.79 -24.94 9.19
C GLN A 204 2.33 -25.11 10.62
N ARG A 205 3.42 -24.42 10.98
CA ARG A 205 3.96 -24.46 12.35
C ARG A 205 3.12 -23.70 13.38
N ASN A 206 2.40 -22.64 12.95
CA ASN A 206 1.59 -21.83 13.85
C ASN A 206 0.19 -22.42 14.14
N TYR A 207 -0.25 -23.43 13.38
CA TYR A 207 -1.51 -24.16 13.64
C TYR A 207 -1.33 -25.46 14.45
N GLN A 208 -0.08 -25.81 14.82
CA GLN A 208 0.23 -27.01 15.61
C GLN A 208 0.48 -26.72 17.10
N LEU A 209 0.29 -25.49 17.55
CA LEU A 209 0.31 -25.04 18.94
C LEU A 209 -1.09 -24.55 19.36
#